data_bb3297d9cd4a1fb7b436dd1f07560d0e
#
_entry.id   bb3297d9cd4a1fb7b436dd1f07560d0e
#
_cell.length_a   1.000
_cell.length_b   1.000
_cell.length_c   1.000
_cell.angle_alpha   90.00
_cell.angle_beta   90.00
_cell.angle_gamma   90.00
#
_symmetry.space_group_name_H-M   'P 1'
#
loop_
_entity.id
_entity.type
_entity.pdbx_description
1 polymer ?
#
loop_
_entity_poly.entity_id
_entity_poly.type
_entity_poly.pdbx_seq_one_letter_code
_entity_poly.pdbx_strand_id
1 'polypeptide(L)'
;MDFLNDIKVYDNVLDQSAITEVFEFLSRNFYTLARTNDTDALERSKKFLRLKRTEEELQEFKKEFLQQQMADAIRDKDLKAEKLYWTRIHKGAPECTQEDELLCAALYEGLANVCDLPPYEALGNVYTNMLRTMDRPTAHIDNIDPKNRTVMFYTNAVWHRDWGGETIFYDLDDNIIKAVQPKPGRVVSFDGRIPHSGRPPVTSAYVPRYITVMKF
;
A
#
# COMPACT_ATOMS: atom_id res chain seq x y z
N MET A 1 -13.90 12.62 -12.30
CA MET A 1 -13.98 12.10 -10.91
C MET A 1 -12.82 12.73 -10.16
N ASP A 2 -13.12 13.63 -9.21
CA ASP A 2 -12.09 14.46 -8.56
C ASP A 2 -11.08 13.67 -7.73
N PHE A 3 -11.46 12.50 -7.19
CA PHE A 3 -10.56 11.71 -6.35
C PHE A 3 -9.34 11.16 -7.10
N LEU A 4 -9.39 10.95 -8.41
CA LEU A 4 -8.25 10.48 -9.20
C LEU A 4 -7.07 11.46 -9.21
N ASN A 5 -7.31 12.73 -8.87
CA ASN A 5 -6.29 13.77 -8.78
C ASN A 5 -5.69 13.89 -7.36
N ASP A 6 -6.22 13.15 -6.38
CA ASP A 6 -5.79 13.26 -4.99
C ASP A 6 -4.57 12.35 -4.70
N ILE A 7 -3.46 12.64 -5.38
CA ILE A 7 -2.16 11.97 -5.18
C ILE A 7 -1.11 13.01 -4.82
N LYS A 8 -0.79 13.11 -3.54
CA LYS A 8 0.22 14.03 -2.99
C LYS A 8 1.56 13.31 -2.80
N VAL A 9 2.65 13.93 -3.17
CA VAL A 9 4.01 13.39 -3.03
C VAL A 9 4.84 14.36 -2.19
N TYR A 10 5.50 13.85 -1.16
CA TYR A 10 6.34 14.60 -0.24
C TYR A 10 7.75 14.02 -0.26
N ASP A 11 8.75 14.85 -0.43
CA ASP A 11 10.16 14.48 -0.35
C ASP A 11 10.81 15.05 0.92
N ASN A 12 11.88 14.41 1.39
CA ASN A 12 12.67 14.85 2.53
C ASN A 12 11.84 14.97 3.83
N VAL A 13 10.91 14.06 4.04
CA VAL A 13 10.02 14.07 5.21
C VAL A 13 10.77 13.67 6.48
N LEU A 14 11.68 12.71 6.38
CA LEU A 14 12.57 12.27 7.44
C LEU A 14 14.02 12.53 7.01
N ASP A 15 14.90 12.71 7.99
CA ASP A 15 16.34 12.79 7.73
C ASP A 15 16.93 11.42 7.35
N GLN A 16 18.14 11.41 6.81
CA GLN A 16 18.79 10.19 6.33
C GLN A 16 19.09 9.20 7.45
N SER A 17 19.33 9.66 8.67
CA SER A 17 19.56 8.78 9.84
C SER A 17 18.30 8.01 10.18
N ALA A 18 17.17 8.71 10.32
CA ALA A 18 15.88 8.08 10.60
C ALA A 18 15.47 7.09 9.50
N ILE A 19 15.67 7.44 8.23
CA ILE A 19 15.41 6.53 7.11
C ILE A 19 16.27 5.26 7.22
N THR A 20 17.55 5.41 7.56
CA THR A 20 18.48 4.29 7.70
C THR A 20 18.09 3.38 8.86
N GLU A 21 17.72 3.91 10.01
CA GLU A 21 17.25 3.14 11.17
C GLU A 21 15.99 2.34 10.85
N VAL A 22 15.00 2.97 10.21
CA VAL A 22 13.77 2.30 9.77
C VAL A 22 14.10 1.19 8.76
N PHE A 23 14.95 1.46 7.78
CA PHE A 23 15.35 0.47 6.78
C PHE A 23 16.09 -0.71 7.42
N GLU A 24 17.01 -0.48 8.35
CA GLU A 24 17.71 -1.54 9.07
C GLU A 24 16.76 -2.40 9.90
N PHE A 25 15.82 -1.79 10.60
CA PHE A 25 14.77 -2.53 11.32
C PHE A 25 13.98 -3.43 10.38
N LEU A 26 13.47 -2.88 9.27
CA LEU A 26 12.64 -3.61 8.32
C LEU A 26 13.42 -4.71 7.59
N SER A 27 14.67 -4.46 7.19
CA SER A 27 15.48 -5.41 6.43
C SER A 27 15.92 -6.65 7.22
N ARG A 28 15.96 -6.56 8.56
CA ARG A 28 16.33 -7.68 9.46
C ARG A 28 15.14 -8.55 9.85
N ASN A 29 13.92 -8.13 9.56
CA ASN A 29 12.72 -8.82 10.01
C ASN A 29 12.26 -9.88 8.99
N PHE A 30 11.49 -10.85 9.49
CA PHE A 30 10.89 -11.88 8.66
C PHE A 30 9.66 -11.35 7.92
N TYR A 31 9.52 -11.75 6.68
CA TYR A 31 8.39 -11.45 5.81
C TYR A 31 7.64 -12.72 5.47
N THR A 32 6.33 -12.65 5.44
CA THR A 32 5.46 -13.71 4.93
C THR A 32 5.13 -13.45 3.48
N LEU A 33 4.93 -14.53 2.73
CA LEU A 33 4.59 -14.44 1.33
C LEU A 33 3.11 -14.12 1.17
N ALA A 34 2.81 -12.94 0.62
CA ALA A 34 1.45 -12.47 0.36
C ALA A 34 0.92 -12.93 -1.00
N ARG A 35 -0.40 -12.97 -1.11
CA ARG A 35 -1.11 -13.23 -2.37
C ARG A 35 -1.51 -11.91 -3.03
N THR A 36 -1.68 -11.93 -4.35
CA THR A 36 -2.29 -10.79 -5.04
C THR A 36 -3.77 -10.69 -4.71
N ASN A 37 -4.27 -9.48 -4.83
CA ASN A 37 -5.69 -9.24 -4.88
C ASN A 37 -6.28 -9.87 -6.17
N ASP A 38 -7.50 -10.36 -6.06
CA ASP A 38 -8.27 -10.88 -7.18
C ASP A 38 -8.51 -9.76 -8.21
N THR A 39 -8.16 -10.01 -9.47
CA THR A 39 -8.41 -9.08 -10.58
C THR A 39 -9.91 -8.79 -10.76
N ASP A 40 -10.77 -9.78 -10.47
CA ASP A 40 -12.21 -9.61 -10.52
C ASP A 40 -12.70 -8.66 -9.42
N ALA A 41 -12.06 -8.64 -8.26
CA ALA A 41 -12.36 -7.68 -7.20
C ALA A 41 -12.05 -6.24 -7.62
N LEU A 42 -10.94 -6.03 -8.33
CA LEU A 42 -10.60 -4.72 -8.89
C LEU A 42 -11.67 -4.24 -9.88
N GLU A 43 -12.08 -5.10 -10.82
CA GLU A 43 -13.08 -4.73 -11.81
C GLU A 43 -14.47 -4.46 -11.20
N ARG A 44 -14.88 -5.24 -10.20
CA ARG A 44 -16.13 -4.97 -9.44
C ARG A 44 -16.05 -3.62 -8.74
N SER A 45 -14.93 -3.30 -8.12
CA SER A 45 -14.72 -2.03 -7.42
C SER A 45 -14.71 -0.84 -8.39
N LYS A 46 -14.03 -0.96 -9.53
CA LYS A 46 -14.06 0.07 -10.59
C LYS A 46 -15.46 0.32 -11.10
N LYS A 47 -16.24 -0.75 -11.35
CA LYS A 47 -17.64 -0.64 -11.79
C LYS A 47 -18.48 0.09 -10.75
N PHE A 48 -18.30 -0.22 -9.47
CA PHE A 48 -18.98 0.48 -8.38
C PHE A 48 -18.64 1.97 -8.34
N LEU A 49 -17.33 2.31 -8.42
CA LEU A 49 -16.84 3.68 -8.36
C LEU A 49 -17.27 4.57 -9.54
N ARG A 50 -17.60 3.98 -10.70
CA ARG A 50 -18.12 4.72 -11.87
C ARG A 50 -19.55 5.21 -11.68
N LEU A 51 -20.31 4.64 -10.75
CA LEU A 51 -21.69 4.98 -10.49
C LEU A 51 -21.79 5.96 -9.34
N LYS A 52 -22.62 7.02 -9.47
CA LYS A 52 -22.99 7.85 -8.32
C LYS A 52 -23.90 7.01 -7.43
N ARG A 53 -23.46 6.79 -6.19
CA ARG A 53 -24.15 5.94 -5.21
C ARG A 53 -24.57 6.74 -3.99
N THR A 54 -25.64 6.27 -3.34
CA THR A 54 -26.05 6.74 -2.02
C THR A 54 -25.14 6.13 -0.95
N GLU A 55 -25.16 6.68 0.27
CA GLU A 55 -24.41 6.12 1.41
C GLU A 55 -24.92 4.70 1.75
N GLU A 56 -26.22 4.44 1.61
CA GLU A 56 -26.81 3.12 1.84
C GLU A 56 -26.28 2.08 0.86
N GLU A 57 -26.25 2.41 -0.43
CA GLU A 57 -25.67 1.54 -1.48
C GLU A 57 -24.19 1.29 -1.26
N LEU A 58 -23.45 2.27 -0.74
CA LEU A 58 -22.04 2.11 -0.38
C LEU A 58 -21.87 1.11 0.78
N GLN A 59 -22.71 1.18 1.81
CA GLN A 59 -22.64 0.26 2.95
C GLN A 59 -23.01 -1.17 2.55
N GLU A 60 -24.01 -1.33 1.69
CA GLU A 60 -24.39 -2.64 1.17
C GLU A 60 -23.26 -3.26 0.33
N PHE A 61 -22.68 -2.49 -0.60
CA PHE A 61 -21.53 -2.95 -1.40
C PHE A 61 -20.33 -3.32 -0.53
N LYS A 62 -20.01 -2.56 0.53
CA LYS A 62 -18.95 -2.89 1.48
C LYS A 62 -19.18 -4.25 2.13
N LYS A 63 -20.42 -4.51 2.55
CA LYS A 63 -20.79 -5.78 3.19
C LYS A 63 -20.62 -6.95 2.21
N GLU A 64 -21.11 -6.81 0.99
CA GLU A 64 -20.96 -7.82 -0.06
C GLU A 64 -19.48 -8.05 -0.43
N PHE A 65 -18.70 -6.96 -0.56
CA PHE A 65 -17.28 -7.01 -0.87
C PHE A 65 -16.48 -7.76 0.22
N LEU A 66 -16.74 -7.48 1.50
CA LEU A 66 -16.12 -8.17 2.61
C LEU A 66 -16.50 -9.66 2.66
N GLN A 67 -17.79 -9.99 2.42
CA GLN A 67 -18.24 -11.38 2.36
C GLN A 67 -17.55 -12.14 1.23
N GLN A 68 -17.41 -11.51 0.05
CA GLN A 68 -16.73 -12.11 -1.08
C GLN A 68 -15.23 -12.30 -0.79
N GLN A 69 -14.55 -11.32 -0.20
CA GLN A 69 -13.15 -11.46 0.20
C GLN A 69 -12.96 -12.62 1.20
N MET A 70 -13.86 -12.79 2.15
CA MET A 70 -13.81 -13.91 3.09
C MET A 70 -14.03 -15.26 2.37
N ALA A 71 -14.98 -15.33 1.45
CA ALA A 71 -15.24 -16.53 0.65
C ALA A 71 -14.04 -16.88 -0.24
N ASP A 72 -13.43 -15.90 -0.88
CA ASP A 72 -12.23 -16.05 -1.70
C ASP A 72 -11.02 -16.49 -0.86
N ALA A 73 -10.85 -15.96 0.34
CA ALA A 73 -9.80 -16.38 1.27
C ALA A 73 -9.98 -17.83 1.74
N ILE A 74 -11.21 -18.32 1.87
CA ILE A 74 -11.51 -19.71 2.19
C ILE A 74 -11.21 -20.61 0.99
N ARG A 75 -11.69 -20.23 -0.20
CA ARG A 75 -11.45 -20.95 -1.46
C ARG A 75 -9.97 -21.06 -1.78
N ASP A 76 -9.21 -19.99 -1.56
CA ASP A 76 -7.80 -19.91 -1.88
C ASP A 76 -6.89 -20.72 -0.95
N LYS A 77 -7.39 -21.19 0.20
CA LYS A 77 -6.65 -22.17 1.01
C LYS A 77 -6.42 -23.49 0.26
N ASP A 78 -7.33 -23.84 -0.63
CA ASP A 78 -7.29 -25.09 -1.40
C ASP A 78 -6.63 -24.91 -2.79
N LEU A 79 -6.49 -23.68 -3.28
CA LEU A 79 -5.80 -23.40 -4.53
C LEU A 79 -4.33 -23.06 -4.24
N LYS A 80 -3.41 -23.62 -5.04
CA LYS A 80 -2.00 -23.20 -5.08
C LYS A 80 -1.88 -21.81 -5.73
N ALA A 81 -2.46 -20.80 -5.09
CA ALA A 81 -2.37 -19.43 -5.58
C ALA A 81 -0.91 -19.00 -5.67
N GLU A 82 -0.49 -18.44 -6.79
CA GLU A 82 0.83 -17.86 -6.94
C GLU A 82 1.01 -16.76 -5.90
N LYS A 83 2.04 -16.91 -5.09
CA LYS A 83 2.42 -15.92 -4.08
C LYS A 83 3.32 -14.90 -4.78
N LEU A 84 2.95 -13.62 -4.72
CA LEU A 84 3.45 -12.65 -5.67
C LEU A 84 4.31 -11.53 -5.07
N TYR A 85 4.38 -11.42 -3.75
CA TYR A 85 5.26 -10.50 -3.03
C TYR A 85 5.36 -10.86 -1.54
N TRP A 86 6.24 -10.20 -0.80
CA TRP A 86 6.46 -10.44 0.62
C TRP A 86 5.89 -9.29 1.44
N THR A 87 5.25 -9.59 2.56
CA THR A 87 4.69 -8.59 3.48
C THR A 87 4.99 -8.93 4.93
N ARG A 88 5.09 -7.88 5.76
CA ARG A 88 5.09 -7.94 7.22
C ARG A 88 4.06 -6.95 7.74
N ILE A 89 3.17 -7.39 8.63
CA ILE A 89 2.16 -6.54 9.26
C ILE A 89 2.73 -6.01 10.57
N HIS A 90 2.60 -4.69 10.79
CA HIS A 90 3.05 -3.99 11.99
C HIS A 90 1.89 -3.50 12.87
N LYS A 91 0.69 -3.36 12.30
CA LYS A 91 -0.54 -3.00 13.03
C LYS A 91 -1.74 -3.62 12.31
N GLY A 92 -2.70 -4.09 13.11
CA GLY A 92 -3.95 -4.69 12.58
C GLY A 92 -3.95 -6.21 12.50
N ALA A 93 -2.95 -6.88 13.08
CA ALA A 93 -2.89 -8.33 13.18
C ALA A 93 -2.45 -8.78 14.59
N PRO A 94 -2.90 -9.96 15.05
CA PRO A 94 -2.62 -10.46 16.41
C PRO A 94 -1.14 -10.76 16.68
N GLU A 95 -0.35 -10.98 15.63
CA GLU A 95 1.09 -11.24 15.71
C GLU A 95 1.97 -9.99 15.86
N CYS A 96 1.38 -8.79 15.84
CA CYS A 96 2.12 -7.54 16.00
C CYS A 96 2.75 -7.45 17.40
N THR A 97 4.00 -7.00 17.44
CA THR A 97 4.80 -6.89 18.66
C THR A 97 4.78 -5.47 19.21
N GLN A 98 5.30 -5.28 20.43
CA GLN A 98 5.51 -3.94 20.98
C GLN A 98 6.47 -3.09 20.12
N GLU A 99 7.48 -3.71 19.51
CA GLU A 99 8.40 -3.01 18.61
C GLU A 99 7.69 -2.52 17.35
N ASP A 100 6.74 -3.30 16.84
CA ASP A 100 5.89 -2.88 15.70
C ASP A 100 5.01 -1.68 16.08
N GLU A 101 4.45 -1.64 17.29
CA GLU A 101 3.66 -0.50 17.79
C GLU A 101 4.52 0.76 17.91
N LEU A 102 5.74 0.65 18.44
CA LEU A 102 6.68 1.76 18.54
C LEU A 102 7.09 2.28 17.16
N LEU A 103 7.35 1.38 16.20
CA LEU A 103 7.59 1.76 14.81
C LEU A 103 6.42 2.54 14.21
N CYS A 104 5.19 2.06 14.39
CA CYS A 104 4.00 2.72 13.87
C CYS A 104 3.81 4.12 14.46
N ALA A 105 3.99 4.28 15.78
CA ALA A 105 3.88 5.57 16.45
C ALA A 105 4.97 6.54 15.97
N ALA A 106 6.23 6.12 15.93
CA ALA A 106 7.35 6.93 15.49
C ALA A 106 7.20 7.37 14.02
N LEU A 107 6.79 6.46 13.13
CA LEU A 107 6.52 6.80 11.72
C LEU A 107 5.36 7.80 11.62
N TYR A 108 4.25 7.58 12.34
CA TYR A 108 3.13 8.51 12.32
C TYR A 108 3.56 9.91 12.79
N GLU A 109 4.24 10.03 13.92
CA GLU A 109 4.73 11.30 14.46
C GLU A 109 5.66 12.03 13.47
N GLY A 110 6.59 11.29 12.85
CA GLY A 110 7.50 11.84 11.84
C GLY A 110 6.79 12.34 10.60
N LEU A 111 5.71 11.69 10.18
CA LEU A 111 4.96 12.04 8.97
C LEU A 111 3.87 13.10 9.21
N ALA A 112 3.24 13.13 10.39
CA ALA A 112 2.09 13.99 10.70
C ALA A 112 2.41 15.49 10.62
N ASN A 113 3.66 15.86 10.86
CA ASN A 113 4.09 17.27 10.79
C ASN A 113 4.29 17.78 9.35
N VAL A 114 4.41 16.89 8.38
CA VAL A 114 4.72 17.23 6.97
C VAL A 114 3.59 16.83 6.03
N CYS A 115 2.92 15.72 6.35
CA CYS A 115 1.82 15.20 5.57
C CYS A 115 0.51 15.48 6.32
N ASP A 116 -0.52 15.86 5.57
CA ASP A 116 -1.89 16.01 6.10
C ASP A 116 -2.46 14.59 6.35
N LEU A 117 -2.19 14.05 7.54
CA LEU A 117 -2.63 12.72 7.95
C LEU A 117 -3.93 12.78 8.76
N PRO A 118 -4.82 11.77 8.60
CA PRO A 118 -5.90 11.56 9.56
C PRO A 118 -5.36 11.30 10.98
N PRO A 119 -6.18 11.47 12.05
CA PRO A 119 -5.75 11.19 13.42
C PRO A 119 -5.20 9.76 13.59
N TYR A 120 -4.24 9.57 14.53
CA TYR A 120 -3.62 8.27 14.78
C TYR A 120 -4.63 7.16 15.12
N GLU A 121 -5.73 7.52 15.78
CA GLU A 121 -6.82 6.61 16.14
C GLU A 121 -7.54 6.04 14.92
N ALA A 122 -7.49 6.73 13.80
CA ALA A 122 -8.04 6.27 12.51
C ALA A 122 -7.10 5.29 11.78
N LEU A 123 -5.84 5.15 12.25
CA LEU A 123 -4.87 4.25 11.66
C LEU A 123 -5.24 2.79 11.92
N GLY A 124 -5.81 2.13 10.90
CA GLY A 124 -6.27 0.74 10.98
C GLY A 124 -5.17 -0.28 10.77
N ASN A 125 -4.44 -0.16 9.67
CA ASN A 125 -3.41 -1.12 9.29
C ASN A 125 -2.09 -0.45 8.93
N VAL A 126 -0.99 -1.07 9.36
CA VAL A 126 0.37 -0.73 8.91
C VAL A 126 1.08 -2.01 8.51
N TYR A 127 1.65 -2.02 7.32
CA TYR A 127 2.43 -3.16 6.84
C TYR A 127 3.55 -2.69 5.91
N THR A 128 4.60 -3.49 5.82
CA THR A 128 5.69 -3.28 4.87
C THR A 128 5.66 -4.36 3.79
N ASN A 129 5.66 -3.94 2.54
CA ASN A 129 5.82 -4.82 1.39
C ASN A 129 7.28 -4.81 0.94
N MET A 130 7.82 -6.00 0.72
CA MET A 130 9.11 -6.23 0.10
C MET A 130 8.90 -6.82 -1.29
N LEU A 131 9.38 -6.14 -2.32
CA LEU A 131 9.32 -6.58 -3.71
C LEU A 131 10.73 -6.88 -4.22
N ARG A 132 10.90 -8.09 -4.76
CA ARG A 132 12.12 -8.54 -5.45
C ARG A 132 11.89 -8.49 -6.96
N THR A 133 12.94 -8.60 -7.74
CA THR A 133 12.93 -8.50 -9.20
C THR A 133 11.90 -9.41 -9.90
N MET A 134 11.63 -10.59 -9.36
CA MET A 134 10.69 -11.56 -9.97
C MET A 134 9.29 -11.52 -9.37
N ASP A 135 9.05 -10.66 -8.39
CA ASP A 135 7.73 -10.55 -7.77
C ASP A 135 6.73 -9.85 -8.71
N ARG A 136 5.45 -10.21 -8.63
CA ARG A 136 4.41 -9.76 -9.57
C ARG A 136 3.19 -9.20 -8.84
N PRO A 137 3.30 -8.04 -8.21
CA PRO A 137 2.14 -7.39 -7.62
C PRO A 137 1.15 -6.95 -8.71
N THR A 138 -0.13 -7.13 -8.46
CA THR A 138 -1.20 -6.70 -9.37
C THR A 138 -1.74 -5.33 -9.00
N ALA A 139 -2.42 -4.70 -9.96
CA ALA A 139 -3.18 -3.48 -9.70
C ALA A 139 -4.37 -3.79 -8.78
N HIS A 140 -4.64 -2.88 -7.86
CA HIS A 140 -5.74 -2.96 -6.90
C HIS A 140 -6.15 -1.58 -6.42
N ILE A 141 -7.25 -1.51 -5.72
CA ILE A 141 -7.64 -0.39 -4.87
C ILE A 141 -7.56 -0.83 -3.40
N ASP A 142 -7.25 0.09 -2.52
CA ASP A 142 -7.12 -0.20 -1.09
C ASP A 142 -8.46 -0.20 -0.36
N ASN A 143 -9.33 0.70 -0.74
CA ASN A 143 -10.67 0.83 -0.16
C ASN A 143 -11.61 1.51 -1.15
N ILE A 144 -12.92 1.31 -0.97
CA ILE A 144 -13.98 1.98 -1.76
C ILE A 144 -14.61 3.15 -1.00
N ASP A 145 -14.31 3.33 0.28
CA ASP A 145 -14.81 4.42 1.09
C ASP A 145 -14.07 5.73 0.78
N PRO A 146 -14.79 6.82 0.45
CA PRO A 146 -14.18 8.11 0.16
C PRO A 146 -13.45 8.74 1.36
N LYS A 147 -13.67 8.24 2.57
CA LYS A 147 -12.99 8.72 3.79
C LYS A 147 -11.63 8.06 4.00
N ASN A 148 -11.37 6.95 3.32
CA ASN A 148 -10.13 6.21 3.50
C ASN A 148 -8.98 6.85 2.73
N ARG A 149 -7.84 6.91 3.40
CA ARG A 149 -6.59 7.40 2.86
C ARG A 149 -5.50 6.37 3.02
N THR A 150 -4.71 6.21 1.97
CA THR A 150 -3.49 5.41 2.00
C THR A 150 -2.28 6.32 1.99
N VAL A 151 -1.33 6.03 2.85
CA VAL A 151 -0.03 6.69 2.91
C VAL A 151 1.07 5.66 2.72
N MET A 152 1.89 5.84 1.71
CA MET A 152 3.03 4.98 1.40
C MET A 152 4.33 5.71 1.71
N PHE A 153 5.23 5.05 2.41
CA PHE A 153 6.57 5.52 2.73
C PHE A 153 7.62 4.62 2.08
N TYR A 154 8.44 5.17 1.19
CA TYR A 154 9.56 4.47 0.56
C TYR A 154 10.72 4.36 1.57
N THR A 155 10.90 3.18 2.15
CA THR A 155 11.76 2.93 3.30
C THR A 155 13.18 2.50 2.97
N ASN A 156 13.51 2.28 1.69
CA ASN A 156 14.89 2.01 1.30
C ASN A 156 15.81 3.19 1.65
N ALA A 157 16.93 2.94 2.32
CA ALA A 157 17.91 3.98 2.65
C ALA A 157 18.66 4.50 1.41
N VAL A 158 18.75 3.67 0.37
CA VAL A 158 19.38 4.01 -0.92
C VAL A 158 18.49 3.49 -2.04
N TRP A 159 18.31 4.28 -3.09
CA TRP A 159 17.65 3.87 -4.33
C TRP A 159 18.22 4.62 -5.53
N HIS A 160 18.52 3.89 -6.59
CA HIS A 160 18.97 4.50 -7.84
C HIS A 160 17.80 4.60 -8.83
N ARG A 161 17.73 5.70 -9.56
CA ARG A 161 16.64 5.97 -10.51
C ARG A 161 16.45 4.88 -11.57
N ASP A 162 17.52 4.19 -11.97
CA ASP A 162 17.50 3.17 -13.02
C ASP A 162 17.14 1.76 -12.46
N TRP A 163 16.82 1.67 -11.17
CA TRP A 163 16.38 0.40 -10.57
C TRP A 163 14.89 0.12 -10.74
N GLY A 164 14.12 1.03 -11.35
CA GLY A 164 12.67 0.87 -11.50
C GLY A 164 11.95 0.94 -10.15
N GLY A 165 10.95 0.09 -9.97
CA GLY A 165 10.24 -0.02 -8.69
C GLY A 165 9.18 1.06 -8.48
N GLU A 166 8.72 1.73 -9.52
CA GLU A 166 7.72 2.79 -9.45
C GLU A 166 6.40 2.27 -8.88
N THR A 167 5.67 3.14 -8.18
CA THR A 167 4.24 2.95 -7.96
C THR A 167 3.50 3.63 -9.10
N ILE A 168 2.69 2.85 -9.80
CA ILE A 168 1.87 3.31 -10.93
C ILE A 168 0.43 3.49 -10.45
N PHE A 169 -0.14 4.63 -10.75
CA PHE A 169 -1.54 4.97 -10.51
C PHE A 169 -2.29 5.00 -11.83
N TYR A 170 -3.52 4.50 -11.81
CA TYR A 170 -4.37 4.35 -12.99
C TYR A 170 -5.69 5.07 -12.78
N ASP A 171 -6.31 5.48 -13.88
CA ASP A 171 -7.73 5.81 -13.89
C ASP A 171 -8.60 4.53 -13.91
N LEU A 172 -9.92 4.70 -13.95
CA LEU A 172 -10.83 3.56 -13.96
C LEU A 172 -10.88 2.83 -15.32
N ASP A 173 -10.23 3.38 -16.34
CA ASP A 173 -10.11 2.82 -17.70
C ASP A 173 -8.71 2.25 -17.96
N ASP A 174 -7.92 2.03 -16.89
CA ASP A 174 -6.57 1.46 -16.89
C ASP A 174 -5.49 2.32 -17.57
N ASN A 175 -5.78 3.60 -17.84
CA ASN A 175 -4.75 4.52 -18.29
C ASN A 175 -3.87 4.95 -17.11
N ILE A 176 -2.56 5.04 -17.35
CA ILE A 176 -1.63 5.56 -16.34
C ILE A 176 -1.85 7.06 -16.17
N ILE A 177 -2.22 7.48 -14.96
CA ILE A 177 -2.38 8.90 -14.61
C ILE A 177 -1.16 9.47 -13.88
N LYS A 178 -0.42 8.60 -13.16
CA LYS A 178 0.81 9.00 -12.46
C LYS A 178 1.74 7.82 -12.25
N ALA A 179 3.04 8.06 -12.33
CA ALA A 179 4.08 7.16 -11.90
C ALA A 179 4.94 7.85 -10.83
N VAL A 180 5.15 7.19 -9.69
CA VAL A 180 5.98 7.72 -8.61
C VAL A 180 7.18 6.82 -8.41
N GLN A 181 8.35 7.37 -8.72
CA GLN A 181 9.63 6.68 -8.56
C GLN A 181 9.99 6.56 -7.06
N PRO A 182 10.52 5.41 -6.61
CA PRO A 182 11.11 5.29 -5.29
C PRO A 182 12.21 6.31 -5.06
N LYS A 183 12.22 6.89 -3.88
CA LYS A 183 13.27 7.78 -3.39
C LYS A 183 13.35 7.61 -1.88
N PRO A 184 14.54 7.52 -1.29
CA PRO A 184 14.68 7.40 0.16
C PRO A 184 13.87 8.47 0.89
N GLY A 185 13.02 8.05 1.84
CA GLY A 185 12.19 8.96 2.63
C GLY A 185 11.03 9.64 1.90
N ARG A 186 10.74 9.27 0.64
CA ARG A 186 9.57 9.79 -0.08
C ARG A 186 8.29 9.23 0.51
N VAL A 187 7.29 10.09 0.65
CA VAL A 187 5.94 9.74 1.07
C VAL A 187 4.95 10.05 -0.04
N VAL A 188 3.98 9.16 -0.23
CA VAL A 188 2.86 9.36 -1.14
C VAL A 188 1.57 9.16 -0.37
N SER A 189 0.72 10.18 -0.32
CA SER A 189 -0.61 10.14 0.29
C SER A 189 -1.66 10.23 -0.81
N PHE A 190 -2.62 9.32 -0.83
CA PHE A 190 -3.65 9.27 -1.87
C PHE A 190 -4.96 8.68 -1.37
N ASP A 191 -6.03 8.98 -2.11
CA ASP A 191 -7.36 8.39 -1.89
C ASP A 191 -7.30 6.87 -2.16
N GLY A 192 -7.71 6.05 -1.18
CA GLY A 192 -7.65 4.58 -1.27
C GLY A 192 -8.44 3.97 -2.43
N ARG A 193 -9.32 4.75 -3.08
CA ARG A 193 -10.10 4.34 -4.26
C ARG A 193 -9.31 4.39 -5.57
N ILE A 194 -8.12 5.01 -5.59
CA ILE A 194 -7.31 5.13 -6.80
C ILE A 194 -6.66 3.78 -7.11
N PRO A 195 -6.92 3.17 -8.30
CA PRO A 195 -6.25 1.96 -8.71
C PRO A 195 -4.74 2.19 -8.81
N HIS A 196 -3.96 1.27 -8.24
CA HIS A 196 -2.50 1.41 -8.26
C HIS A 196 -1.81 0.05 -8.18
N SER A 197 -0.53 0.02 -8.58
CA SER A 197 0.34 -1.15 -8.42
C SER A 197 1.78 -0.73 -8.14
N GLY A 198 2.49 -1.50 -7.29
CA GLY A 198 3.94 -1.39 -7.19
C GLY A 198 4.62 -2.15 -8.32
N ARG A 199 5.65 -1.60 -8.94
CA ARG A 199 6.50 -2.33 -9.86
C ARG A 199 7.66 -2.97 -9.10
N PRO A 200 8.09 -4.19 -9.48
CA PRO A 200 9.31 -4.78 -8.92
C PRO A 200 10.54 -3.98 -9.39
N PRO A 201 11.65 -4.04 -8.64
CA PRO A 201 12.91 -3.51 -9.13
C PRO A 201 13.44 -4.33 -10.31
N VAL A 202 14.26 -3.71 -11.14
CA VAL A 202 14.96 -4.39 -12.25
C VAL A 202 16.12 -5.25 -11.73
N THR A 203 16.66 -6.11 -12.58
CA THR A 203 17.72 -7.07 -12.22
C THR A 203 19.03 -6.42 -11.76
N SER A 204 19.29 -5.17 -12.13
CA SER A 204 20.46 -4.41 -11.67
C SER A 204 20.34 -3.85 -10.26
N ALA A 205 19.13 -3.87 -9.67
CA ALA A 205 18.94 -3.51 -8.28
C ALA A 205 19.45 -4.66 -7.37
N TYR A 206 20.38 -4.35 -6.50
CA TYR A 206 20.96 -5.32 -5.57
C TYR A 206 20.22 -5.42 -4.23
N VAL A 207 19.17 -4.62 -4.04
CA VAL A 207 18.31 -4.64 -2.86
C VAL A 207 16.84 -4.75 -3.28
N PRO A 208 16.01 -5.44 -2.50
CA PRO A 208 14.56 -5.42 -2.68
C PRO A 208 14.00 -4.00 -2.47
N ARG A 209 12.84 -3.73 -3.09
CA ARG A 209 12.07 -2.52 -2.82
C ARG A 209 11.24 -2.71 -1.56
N TYR A 210 11.47 -1.86 -0.57
CA TYR A 210 10.66 -1.82 0.65
C TYR A 210 9.75 -0.59 0.64
N ILE A 211 8.50 -0.80 0.99
CA ILE A 211 7.52 0.27 1.14
C ILE A 211 6.61 -0.02 2.32
N THR A 212 6.54 0.90 3.26
CA THR A 212 5.61 0.81 4.38
C THR A 212 4.33 1.54 4.03
N VAL A 213 3.21 0.89 4.24
CA VAL A 213 1.87 1.37 3.91
C VAL A 213 1.08 1.55 5.20
N MET A 214 0.47 2.72 5.35
CA MET A 214 -0.45 3.08 6.42
C MET A 214 -1.84 3.27 5.81
N LYS A 215 -2.85 2.63 6.37
CA LYS A 215 -4.26 2.75 5.95
C LYS A 215 -5.11 3.37 7.05
N PHE A 216 -5.75 4.48 6.71
CA PHE A 216 -6.64 5.25 7.56
C PHE A 216 -8.10 5.08 7.13
#